data_4816051dda6093eac58d7e7412f80828
#
_entry.id   4816051dda6093eac58d7e7412f80828
#
_cell.length_a   1.000
_cell.length_b   1.000
_cell.length_c   1.000
_cell.angle_alpha   90.00
_cell.angle_beta   90.00
_cell.angle_gamma   90.00
#
_symmetry.space_group_name_H-M   'P 1'
#
loop_
_entity.id
_entity.type
_entity.pdbx_description
1 polymer ?
#
loop_
_entity_poly.entity_id
_entity_poly.type
_entity_poly.pdbx_seq_one_letter_code
_entity_poly.pdbx_strand_id
1 'polypeptide(L)'
;NFLPMNCRRTIIDEMDNHDYFIYSENDHLWLEHHVDKFIEYEKILPENRIAGLIQYEFNNSGRYYPGYHSYFDWEYDSVEIHNNKVFAHFNNVHQACFLISSKQLKKISKRYDFTNFMSIKKKYSIKCKVNTDIYEDCGLKKLICVSDFEENIIHHIPNLYIDGLGSRKNLKSSTEQRMKNALKKILTKVL
;
A
#
# COMPACT_ATOMS: atom_id res chain seq x y z
N ASN A 1 -0.87 24.68 -0.34
CA ASN A 1 -0.44 23.97 -1.55
C ASN A 1 -0.07 22.55 -1.18
N PHE A 2 -0.91 21.59 -1.60
CA PHE A 2 -0.61 20.18 -1.43
C PHE A 2 0.08 19.71 -2.71
N LEU A 3 1.41 19.73 -2.71
CA LEU A 3 2.22 19.30 -3.86
C LEU A 3 1.80 17.93 -4.44
N PRO A 4 1.46 16.92 -3.61
CA PRO A 4 0.98 15.65 -4.11
C PRO A 4 -0.30 15.75 -4.97
N MET A 5 -1.20 16.68 -4.68
CA MET A 5 -2.42 16.88 -5.49
C MET A 5 -2.09 17.41 -6.90
N ASN A 6 -1.04 18.24 -7.02
CA ASN A 6 -0.58 18.70 -8.34
C ASN A 6 -0.03 17.53 -9.17
N CYS A 7 0.67 16.56 -8.55
CA CYS A 7 1.13 15.35 -9.24
C CYS A 7 -0.03 14.53 -9.80
N ARG A 8 -1.17 14.49 -9.12
CA ARG A 8 -2.37 13.79 -9.61
C ARG A 8 -2.93 14.43 -10.88
N ARG A 9 -2.81 15.74 -11.03
CA ARG A 9 -3.20 16.43 -12.27
C ARG A 9 -2.36 15.93 -13.44
N THR A 10 -1.04 15.90 -13.28
CA THR A 10 -0.13 15.35 -14.30
C THR A 10 -0.49 13.91 -14.66
N ILE A 11 -0.80 13.08 -13.67
CA ILE A 11 -1.21 11.67 -13.90
C ILE A 11 -2.50 11.61 -14.75
N ILE A 12 -3.47 12.48 -14.50
CA ILE A 12 -4.70 12.54 -15.31
C ILE A 12 -4.43 13.04 -16.72
N ASP A 13 -3.63 14.09 -16.86
CA ASP A 13 -3.33 14.68 -18.16
C ASP A 13 -2.55 13.71 -19.07
N GLU A 14 -1.76 12.79 -18.47
CA GLU A 14 -0.97 11.77 -19.16
C GLU A 14 -1.64 10.38 -19.21
N MET A 15 -2.88 10.26 -18.75
CA MET A 15 -3.56 8.97 -18.57
C MET A 15 -3.67 8.13 -19.84
N ASP A 16 -3.73 8.75 -21.00
CA ASP A 16 -3.83 8.08 -22.31
C ASP A 16 -2.47 7.82 -22.95
N ASN A 17 -1.40 8.38 -22.40
CA ASN A 17 -0.03 8.30 -22.96
C ASN A 17 0.83 7.22 -22.28
N HIS A 18 0.42 6.72 -21.11
CA HIS A 18 1.15 5.75 -20.33
C HIS A 18 0.25 4.66 -19.77
N ASP A 19 0.77 3.43 -19.64
CA ASP A 19 0.04 2.29 -19.11
C ASP A 19 0.00 2.27 -17.58
N TYR A 20 1.07 2.76 -16.93
CA TYR A 20 1.25 2.72 -15.47
C TYR A 20 1.81 4.03 -14.94
N PHE A 21 1.39 4.36 -13.71
CA PHE A 21 1.82 5.57 -13.00
C PHE A 21 2.29 5.21 -11.61
N ILE A 22 3.43 5.75 -11.21
CA ILE A 22 3.93 5.69 -9.85
C ILE A 22 3.86 7.10 -9.26
N TYR A 23 3.19 7.23 -8.13
CA TYR A 23 3.35 8.36 -7.22
C TYR A 23 4.14 7.88 -6.01
N SER A 24 5.14 8.62 -5.59
CA SER A 24 5.91 8.30 -4.38
C SER A 24 6.39 9.57 -3.68
N GLU A 25 6.42 9.54 -2.37
CA GLU A 25 7.28 10.44 -1.60
C GLU A 25 8.75 10.08 -1.89
N ASN A 26 9.65 11.02 -1.73
CA ASN A 26 11.07 10.88 -2.14
C ASN A 26 11.91 10.01 -1.19
N ASP A 27 11.32 9.45 -0.17
CA ASP A 27 11.92 8.63 0.86
C ASP A 27 11.54 7.13 0.76
N HIS A 28 11.05 6.69 -0.40
CA HIS A 28 10.75 5.29 -0.69
C HIS A 28 11.70 4.74 -1.74
N LEU A 29 12.32 3.58 -1.45
CA LEU A 29 13.15 2.88 -2.40
C LEU A 29 12.29 2.00 -3.31
N TRP A 30 12.02 2.48 -4.51
CA TRP A 30 11.42 1.70 -5.57
C TRP A 30 12.46 0.83 -6.27
N LEU A 31 12.13 -0.43 -6.49
CA LEU A 31 12.91 -1.40 -7.24
C LEU A 31 12.06 -1.95 -8.38
N GLU A 32 12.70 -2.43 -9.43
CA GLU A 32 12.04 -2.94 -10.64
C GLU A 32 10.99 -4.01 -10.31
N HIS A 33 11.33 -4.93 -9.42
CA HIS A 33 10.40 -6.01 -9.03
C HIS A 33 9.07 -5.51 -8.44
N HIS A 34 9.01 -4.32 -7.81
CA HIS A 34 7.74 -3.76 -7.33
C HIS A 34 6.77 -3.49 -8.49
N VAL A 35 7.31 -3.01 -9.61
CA VAL A 35 6.52 -2.73 -10.83
C VAL A 35 6.13 -4.04 -11.50
N ASP A 36 7.06 -4.97 -11.68
CA ASP A 36 6.82 -6.26 -12.30
C ASP A 36 5.75 -7.06 -11.55
N LYS A 37 5.84 -7.09 -10.21
CA LYS A 37 4.84 -7.74 -9.36
C LYS A 37 3.47 -7.07 -9.43
N PHE A 38 3.42 -5.75 -9.47
CA PHE A 38 2.15 -5.05 -9.66
C PHE A 38 1.49 -5.44 -11.00
N ILE A 39 2.25 -5.45 -12.08
CA ILE A 39 1.78 -5.85 -13.42
C ILE A 39 1.31 -7.31 -13.43
N GLU A 40 2.05 -8.21 -12.76
CA GLU A 40 1.67 -9.61 -12.58
C GLU A 40 0.33 -9.72 -11.85
N TYR A 41 0.19 -9.01 -10.72
CA TYR A 41 -1.02 -9.09 -9.90
C TYR A 41 -2.23 -8.43 -10.55
N GLU A 42 -2.07 -7.35 -11.28
CA GLU A 42 -3.17 -6.72 -12.02
C GLU A 42 -3.84 -7.70 -13.02
N LYS A 43 -3.06 -8.61 -13.62
CA LYS A 43 -3.56 -9.61 -14.57
C LYS A 43 -4.41 -10.70 -13.90
N ILE A 44 -4.20 -10.96 -12.62
CA ILE A 44 -4.85 -12.06 -11.90
C ILE A 44 -5.89 -11.59 -10.88
N LEU A 45 -5.80 -10.35 -10.42
CA LEU A 45 -6.75 -9.79 -9.47
C LEU A 45 -8.05 -9.34 -10.15
N PRO A 46 -9.21 -9.48 -9.49
CA PRO A 46 -10.47 -8.89 -9.96
C PRO A 46 -10.36 -7.37 -10.10
N GLU A 47 -11.16 -6.81 -11.01
CA GLU A 47 -11.15 -5.37 -11.34
C GLU A 47 -11.47 -4.41 -10.16
N ASN A 48 -12.02 -4.92 -9.07
CA ASN A 48 -12.29 -4.17 -7.86
C ASN A 48 -11.20 -4.38 -6.77
N ARG A 49 -10.04 -4.90 -7.17
CA ARG A 49 -8.86 -5.07 -6.32
C ARG A 49 -7.69 -4.29 -6.89
N ILE A 50 -6.80 -3.88 -6.02
CA ILE A 50 -5.53 -3.24 -6.38
C ILE A 50 -4.42 -3.80 -5.49
N ALA A 51 -3.30 -4.17 -6.08
CA ALA A 51 -2.13 -4.58 -5.33
C ALA A 51 -1.50 -3.37 -4.61
N GLY A 52 -1.03 -3.58 -3.41
CA GLY A 52 -0.33 -2.57 -2.63
C GLY A 52 0.92 -3.11 -1.99
N LEU A 53 1.63 -2.23 -1.30
CA LEU A 53 2.88 -2.49 -0.62
C LEU A 53 2.73 -2.28 0.89
N ILE A 54 3.63 -2.89 1.67
CA ILE A 54 3.81 -2.62 3.09
C ILE A 54 5.12 -1.89 3.30
N GLN A 55 5.07 -0.73 3.95
CA GLN A 55 6.28 0.00 4.33
C GLN A 55 7.04 -0.73 5.42
N TYR A 56 8.36 -0.77 5.30
CA TYR A 56 9.25 -1.22 6.37
C TYR A 56 10.46 -0.30 6.51
N GLU A 57 11.05 -0.36 7.68
CA GLU A 57 12.36 0.20 8.02
C GLU A 57 13.21 -0.93 8.64
N PHE A 58 14.52 -0.78 8.65
CA PHE A 58 15.38 -1.76 9.29
C PHE A 58 16.65 -1.12 9.86
N ASN A 59 17.17 -1.76 10.89
CA ASN A 59 18.51 -1.51 11.46
C ASN A 59 19.10 -2.83 11.99
N ASN A 60 20.19 -2.76 12.71
CA ASN A 60 20.84 -3.94 13.30
C ASN A 60 19.95 -4.76 14.25
N SER A 61 18.82 -4.20 14.72
CA SER A 61 17.87 -4.87 15.62
C SER A 61 16.77 -5.60 14.86
N GLY A 62 16.71 -5.52 13.52
CA GLY A 62 15.69 -6.13 12.68
C GLY A 62 14.80 -5.16 11.95
N ARG A 63 13.65 -5.64 11.49
CA ARG A 63 12.67 -4.85 10.73
C ARG A 63 11.61 -4.21 11.62
N TYR A 64 11.17 -3.06 11.22
CA TYR A 64 10.06 -2.33 11.80
C TYR A 64 9.03 -1.99 10.72
N TYR A 65 7.75 -2.22 11.01
CA TYR A 65 6.65 -1.92 10.10
C TYR A 65 5.84 -0.73 10.62
N PRO A 66 6.05 0.49 10.10
CA PRO A 66 5.42 1.72 10.61
C PRO A 66 3.89 1.68 10.56
N GLY A 67 3.33 0.94 9.62
CA GLY A 67 1.89 0.76 9.47
C GLY A 67 1.19 0.01 10.61
N TYR A 68 1.94 -0.74 11.43
CA TYR A 68 1.37 -1.45 12.57
C TYR A 68 1.11 -0.52 13.76
N HIS A 69 -0.07 0.01 13.84
CA HIS A 69 -0.59 0.69 15.02
C HIS A 69 -1.40 -0.28 15.87
N SER A 70 -1.72 0.09 17.13
CA SER A 70 -2.47 -0.75 18.06
C SER A 70 -3.86 -1.18 17.55
N TYR A 71 -4.45 -0.40 16.67
CA TYR A 71 -5.79 -0.64 16.11
C TYR A 71 -5.78 -1.08 14.64
N PHE A 72 -4.61 -1.26 14.02
CA PHE A 72 -4.48 -1.79 12.68
C PHE A 72 -4.01 -3.23 12.69
N ASP A 73 -4.63 -4.06 11.85
CA ASP A 73 -4.27 -5.46 11.68
C ASP A 73 -4.72 -5.98 10.31
N TRP A 74 -4.47 -7.24 10.05
CA TRP A 74 -4.92 -7.95 8.87
C TRP A 74 -6.39 -8.39 9.02
N GLU A 75 -7.12 -8.36 7.92
CA GLU A 75 -8.46 -8.94 7.83
C GLU A 75 -8.36 -10.44 7.54
N TYR A 76 -8.13 -11.24 8.57
CA TYR A 76 -7.89 -12.69 8.45
C TYR A 76 -9.05 -13.47 7.81
N ASP A 77 -10.28 -12.96 7.87
CA ASP A 77 -11.46 -13.63 7.34
C ASP A 77 -11.73 -13.27 5.86
N SER A 78 -10.97 -12.36 5.30
CA SER A 78 -11.07 -11.92 3.90
C SER A 78 -9.84 -12.26 3.06
N VAL A 79 -9.21 -13.39 3.35
CA VAL A 79 -8.08 -13.90 2.54
C VAL A 79 -8.61 -14.40 1.20
N GLU A 80 -7.94 -13.99 0.13
CA GLU A 80 -8.31 -14.30 -1.25
C GLU A 80 -7.19 -15.13 -1.92
N ILE A 81 -7.56 -16.08 -2.79
CA ILE A 81 -6.60 -16.83 -3.61
C ILE A 81 -6.87 -16.52 -5.05
N HIS A 82 -5.84 -16.04 -5.75
CA HIS A 82 -5.89 -15.74 -7.17
C HIS A 82 -4.64 -16.35 -7.83
N ASN A 83 -4.85 -17.23 -8.80
CA ASN A 83 -3.79 -17.93 -9.53
C ASN A 83 -2.71 -18.54 -8.62
N ASN A 84 -3.13 -19.29 -7.59
CA ASN A 84 -2.27 -19.92 -6.57
C ASN A 84 -1.45 -18.94 -5.68
N LYS A 85 -1.75 -17.64 -5.76
CA LYS A 85 -1.19 -16.65 -4.85
C LYS A 85 -2.20 -16.26 -3.78
N VAL A 86 -1.71 -16.09 -2.57
CA VAL A 86 -2.50 -15.73 -1.39
C VAL A 86 -2.42 -14.22 -1.18
N PHE A 87 -3.58 -13.59 -1.13
CA PHE A 87 -3.71 -12.15 -0.91
C PHE A 87 -4.50 -11.88 0.36
N ALA A 88 -4.12 -10.84 1.09
CA ALA A 88 -4.84 -10.40 2.27
C ALA A 88 -4.93 -8.87 2.33
N HIS A 89 -5.98 -8.37 2.97
CA HIS A 89 -6.14 -6.95 3.22
C HIS A 89 -5.53 -6.58 4.57
N PHE A 90 -4.60 -5.63 4.55
CA PHE A 90 -4.13 -4.95 5.75
C PHE A 90 -4.94 -3.66 5.90
N ASN A 91 -5.65 -3.50 7.01
CA ASN A 91 -6.62 -2.42 7.17
C ASN A 91 -6.01 -1.02 7.39
N ASN A 92 -4.67 -0.93 7.56
CA ASN A 92 -3.95 0.30 7.33
C ASN A 92 -3.55 0.39 5.85
N VAL A 93 -4.35 1.12 5.08
CA VAL A 93 -4.10 1.26 3.64
C VAL A 93 -3.05 2.32 3.30
N HIS A 94 -2.58 3.09 4.29
CA HIS A 94 -1.54 4.09 4.07
C HIS A 94 -0.18 3.44 3.75
N GLN A 95 0.46 3.91 2.69
CA GLN A 95 1.79 3.46 2.27
C GLN A 95 2.65 4.58 1.66
N ALA A 96 2.19 5.86 1.72
CA ALA A 96 2.85 7.08 1.24
C ALA A 96 3.34 7.04 -0.23
N CYS A 97 2.84 6.10 -0.99
CA CYS A 97 3.08 5.94 -2.42
C CYS A 97 1.93 5.14 -3.03
N PHE A 98 1.82 5.13 -4.34
CA PHE A 98 0.94 4.19 -5.05
C PHE A 98 1.49 3.88 -6.44
N LEU A 99 1.11 2.72 -6.96
CA LEU A 99 1.19 2.36 -8.34
C LEU A 99 -0.23 2.08 -8.84
N ILE A 100 -0.58 2.60 -9.99
CA ILE A 100 -1.92 2.47 -10.59
C ILE A 100 -1.79 2.33 -12.10
N SER A 101 -2.59 1.44 -12.70
CA SER A 101 -2.67 1.37 -14.15
C SER A 101 -3.60 2.44 -14.73
N SER A 102 -3.37 2.79 -15.99
CA SER A 102 -4.30 3.63 -16.76
C SER A 102 -5.72 3.07 -16.75
N LYS A 103 -5.88 1.74 -16.85
CA LYS A 103 -7.18 1.06 -16.74
C LYS A 103 -7.88 1.33 -15.40
N GLN A 104 -7.16 1.17 -14.29
CA GLN A 104 -7.68 1.44 -12.95
C GLN A 104 -7.99 2.91 -12.74
N LEU A 105 -7.09 3.79 -13.20
CA LEU A 105 -7.27 5.24 -13.13
C LEU A 105 -8.53 5.69 -13.89
N LYS A 106 -8.74 5.22 -15.13
CA LYS A 106 -9.95 5.47 -15.92
C LYS A 106 -11.22 5.00 -15.22
N LYS A 107 -11.15 3.87 -14.50
CA LYS A 107 -12.28 3.36 -13.72
C LYS A 107 -12.61 4.25 -12.53
N ILE A 108 -11.60 4.70 -11.79
CA ILE A 108 -11.77 5.63 -10.66
C ILE A 108 -12.34 6.95 -11.16
N SER A 109 -11.77 7.53 -12.22
CA SER A 109 -12.13 8.85 -12.74
C SER A 109 -13.56 8.94 -13.30
N LYS A 110 -14.21 7.80 -13.57
CA LYS A 110 -15.65 7.78 -13.90
C LYS A 110 -16.56 8.10 -12.71
N ARG A 111 -16.08 7.98 -11.48
CA ARG A 111 -16.87 8.11 -10.25
C ARG A 111 -16.37 9.22 -9.33
N TYR A 112 -15.09 9.55 -9.43
CA TYR A 112 -14.38 10.46 -8.53
C TYR A 112 -13.52 11.42 -9.33
N ASP A 113 -13.41 12.65 -8.86
CA ASP A 113 -12.40 13.59 -9.36
C ASP A 113 -11.05 13.22 -8.74
N PHE A 114 -10.20 12.56 -9.52
CA PHE A 114 -8.88 12.12 -9.07
C PHE A 114 -7.96 13.30 -8.70
N THR A 115 -8.23 14.51 -9.19
CA THR A 115 -7.45 15.71 -8.87
C THR A 115 -7.81 16.32 -7.52
N ASN A 116 -8.87 15.83 -6.87
CA ASN A 116 -9.32 16.21 -5.54
C ASN A 116 -9.27 15.04 -4.56
N PHE A 117 -9.56 15.29 -3.28
CA PHE A 117 -9.71 14.21 -2.31
C PHE A 117 -10.92 13.35 -2.66
N MET A 118 -10.67 12.06 -2.88
CA MET A 118 -11.70 11.08 -3.28
C MET A 118 -12.42 10.49 -2.08
N SER A 119 -11.79 10.47 -0.90
CA SER A 119 -12.36 9.92 0.33
C SER A 119 -12.76 11.01 1.30
N ILE A 120 -13.96 10.89 1.86
CA ILE A 120 -14.47 11.76 2.94
C ILE A 120 -14.14 11.21 4.33
N LYS A 121 -13.65 9.97 4.45
CA LYS A 121 -13.32 9.36 5.73
C LYS A 121 -12.21 10.14 6.44
N LYS A 122 -12.40 10.33 7.76
CA LYS A 122 -11.46 11.06 8.62
C LYS A 122 -10.42 10.15 9.29
N LYS A 123 -10.27 8.90 8.84
CA LYS A 123 -9.35 7.92 9.43
C LYS A 123 -7.88 8.37 9.35
N TYR A 124 -7.54 9.07 8.27
CA TYR A 124 -6.21 9.59 8.03
C TYR A 124 -6.18 11.11 8.04
N SER A 125 -5.04 11.70 8.40
CA SER A 125 -4.83 13.14 8.26
C SER A 125 -4.88 13.55 6.79
N ILE A 126 -5.12 14.83 6.53
CA ILE A 126 -5.11 15.38 5.15
C ILE A 126 -3.80 15.08 4.43
N LYS A 127 -2.65 15.17 5.12
CA LYS A 127 -1.34 14.86 4.55
C LYS A 127 -1.22 13.40 4.08
N CYS A 128 -1.78 12.47 4.85
CA CYS A 128 -1.78 11.06 4.47
C CYS A 128 -2.79 10.75 3.36
N LYS A 129 -3.93 11.46 3.31
CA LYS A 129 -5.01 11.19 2.34
C LYS A 129 -4.58 11.33 0.90
N VAL A 130 -3.63 12.22 0.62
CA VAL A 130 -3.17 12.50 -0.74
C VAL A 130 -2.64 11.26 -1.48
N ASN A 131 -2.07 10.32 -0.75
CA ASN A 131 -1.51 9.08 -1.30
C ASN A 131 -2.21 7.81 -0.77
N THR A 132 -3.29 7.99 0.00
CA THR A 132 -4.01 6.89 0.68
C THR A 132 -5.43 6.73 0.15
N ASP A 133 -6.10 7.81 -0.25
CA ASP A 133 -7.52 7.78 -0.56
C ASP A 133 -7.87 7.00 -1.85
N ILE A 134 -6.90 6.74 -2.72
CA ILE A 134 -7.09 5.80 -3.84
C ILE A 134 -7.39 4.36 -3.36
N TYR A 135 -7.04 4.04 -2.12
CA TYR A 135 -7.28 2.77 -1.44
C TYR A 135 -8.47 2.83 -0.47
N GLU A 136 -9.10 4.00 -0.34
CA GLU A 136 -10.28 4.22 0.49
C GLU A 136 -11.46 4.67 -0.36
N ASP A 137 -12.58 3.97 -0.26
CA ASP A 137 -13.89 4.37 -0.84
C ASP A 137 -13.92 4.69 -2.35
N CYS A 138 -12.86 4.39 -3.08
CA CYS A 138 -12.76 4.61 -4.53
C CYS A 138 -13.22 3.40 -5.36
N GLY A 139 -13.76 2.36 -4.72
CA GLY A 139 -14.22 1.13 -5.37
C GLY A 139 -13.13 0.10 -5.64
N LEU A 140 -11.90 0.35 -5.18
CA LEU A 140 -10.81 -0.63 -5.17
C LEU A 140 -10.48 -1.03 -3.74
N LYS A 141 -10.31 -2.34 -3.50
CA LYS A 141 -9.80 -2.86 -2.22
C LYS A 141 -8.32 -3.17 -2.38
N LYS A 142 -7.48 -2.53 -1.56
CA LYS A 142 -6.04 -2.81 -1.50
C LYS A 142 -5.78 -4.20 -0.94
N LEU A 143 -5.02 -5.00 -1.66
CA LEU A 143 -4.55 -6.31 -1.23
C LEU A 143 -3.03 -6.38 -1.27
N ILE A 144 -2.46 -7.14 -0.34
CA ILE A 144 -1.03 -7.46 -0.30
C ILE A 144 -0.89 -8.94 -0.65
N CYS A 145 -0.01 -9.28 -1.58
CA CYS A 145 0.31 -10.66 -1.86
C CYS A 145 1.17 -11.21 -0.72
N VAL A 146 0.59 -12.11 0.08
CA VAL A 146 1.23 -12.69 1.27
C VAL A 146 2.17 -13.82 0.91
N SER A 147 1.86 -14.60 -0.14
CA SER A 147 2.74 -15.68 -0.62
C SER A 147 4.06 -15.16 -1.22
N ASP A 148 4.06 -13.92 -1.72
CA ASP A 148 5.25 -13.24 -2.24
C ASP A 148 5.60 -12.02 -1.36
N PHE A 149 5.45 -12.12 -0.02
CA PHE A 149 5.48 -10.96 0.87
C PHE A 149 6.76 -10.13 0.75
N GLU A 150 7.92 -10.76 0.62
CA GLU A 150 9.20 -10.06 0.51
C GLU A 150 9.31 -9.18 -0.75
N GLU A 151 8.58 -9.52 -1.82
CA GLU A 151 8.49 -8.73 -3.04
C GLU A 151 7.50 -7.56 -2.93
N ASN A 152 6.71 -7.53 -1.84
CA ASN A 152 5.64 -6.56 -1.62
C ASN A 152 5.89 -5.66 -0.41
N ILE A 153 7.14 -5.51 -0.03
CA ILE A 153 7.55 -4.54 1.00
C ILE A 153 8.41 -3.45 0.40
N ILE A 154 8.16 -2.20 0.79
CA ILE A 154 8.90 -1.04 0.30
C ILE A 154 9.68 -0.38 1.44
N HIS A 155 10.97 -0.16 1.21
CA HIS A 155 11.84 0.46 2.21
C HIS A 155 11.57 1.96 2.31
N HIS A 156 11.26 2.42 3.51
CA HIS A 156 11.16 3.83 3.87
C HIS A 156 12.52 4.33 4.34
N ILE A 157 13.21 5.07 3.50
CA ILE A 157 14.51 5.69 3.77
C ILE A 157 14.25 7.07 4.40
N PRO A 158 14.92 7.51 5.41
CA PRO A 158 16.13 7.04 6.08
C PRO A 158 15.90 6.33 7.43
N ASN A 159 14.90 5.50 7.58
CA ASN A 159 14.66 4.73 8.81
C ASN A 159 14.27 5.61 10.02
N LEU A 160 13.45 6.63 9.79
CA LEU A 160 13.13 7.65 10.80
C LEU A 160 12.44 7.10 12.05
N TYR A 161 11.56 6.11 11.89
CA TYR A 161 10.74 5.61 12.99
C TYR A 161 11.47 4.55 13.82
N ILE A 162 12.24 3.67 13.17
CA ILE A 162 13.00 2.64 13.89
C ILE A 162 14.09 3.23 14.76
N ASP A 163 14.72 4.34 14.35
CA ASP A 163 15.79 5.02 15.08
C ASP A 163 15.28 6.05 16.09
N GLY A 164 13.96 6.21 16.23
CA GLY A 164 13.39 6.93 17.36
C GLY A 164 12.78 8.28 17.07
N LEU A 165 12.75 8.72 15.83
CA LEU A 165 11.99 9.90 15.44
C LEU A 165 10.49 9.56 15.42
N GLY A 166 9.81 9.82 16.53
CA GLY A 166 8.38 9.64 16.65
C GLY A 166 7.95 9.02 17.98
N SER A 167 6.69 9.24 18.34
CA SER A 167 6.07 8.84 19.62
C SER A 167 5.82 7.33 19.80
N ARG A 168 6.43 6.47 18.96
CA ARG A 168 6.07 5.03 18.87
C ARG A 168 7.13 4.08 19.39
N LYS A 169 7.97 4.51 20.32
CA LYS A 169 9.08 3.73 20.89
C LYS A 169 8.68 2.33 21.39
N ASN A 170 7.46 2.18 21.91
CA ASN A 170 7.01 0.92 22.53
C ASN A 170 6.49 -0.12 21.51
N LEU A 171 6.33 0.23 20.23
CA LEU A 171 5.85 -0.70 19.20
C LEU A 171 6.99 -1.35 18.40
N LYS A 172 8.21 -0.83 18.48
CA LYS A 172 9.33 -1.20 17.61
C LYS A 172 9.72 -2.67 17.68
N SER A 173 9.96 -3.18 18.86
CA SER A 173 10.45 -4.55 19.06
C SER A 173 9.42 -5.64 18.73
N SER A 174 8.14 -5.30 18.63
CA SER A 174 7.05 -6.26 18.41
C SER A 174 6.54 -6.33 16.98
N THR A 175 6.81 -5.33 16.12
CA THR A 175 6.17 -5.27 14.80
C THR A 175 6.66 -6.35 13.84
N GLU A 176 7.93 -6.69 13.85
CA GLU A 176 8.48 -7.78 13.04
C GLU A 176 7.88 -9.14 13.44
N GLN A 177 7.83 -9.43 14.73
CA GLN A 177 7.24 -10.69 15.21
C GLN A 177 5.74 -10.75 14.94
N ARG A 178 5.04 -9.62 15.11
CA ARG A 178 3.61 -9.52 14.73
C ARG A 178 3.41 -9.82 13.24
N MET A 179 4.25 -9.25 12.38
CA MET A 179 4.19 -9.50 10.94
C MET A 179 4.40 -11.00 10.64
N LYS A 180 5.47 -11.60 11.17
CA LYS A 180 5.76 -13.03 10.98
C LYS A 180 4.59 -13.91 11.44
N ASN A 181 4.01 -13.63 12.60
CA ASN A 181 2.88 -14.39 13.13
C ASN A 181 1.62 -14.21 12.25
N ALA A 182 1.36 -13.00 11.77
CA ALA A 182 0.23 -12.70 10.89
C ALA A 182 0.35 -13.44 9.55
N LEU A 183 1.51 -13.38 8.91
CA LEU A 183 1.77 -14.06 7.64
C LEU A 183 1.58 -15.58 7.79
N LYS A 184 2.15 -16.18 8.86
CA LYS A 184 1.95 -17.59 9.17
C LYS A 184 0.46 -17.93 9.34
N LYS A 185 -0.28 -17.13 10.11
CA LYS A 185 -1.72 -17.33 10.33
C LYS A 185 -2.53 -17.26 9.04
N ILE A 186 -2.22 -16.28 8.16
CA ILE A 186 -2.88 -16.14 6.87
C ILE A 186 -2.63 -17.37 5.99
N LEU A 187 -1.37 -17.75 5.83
CA LEU A 187 -0.98 -18.89 4.98
C LEU A 187 -1.55 -20.23 5.49
N THR A 188 -1.62 -20.41 6.82
CA THR A 188 -2.19 -21.65 7.41
C THR A 188 -3.71 -21.77 7.21
N LYS A 189 -4.43 -20.66 6.97
CA LYS A 189 -5.87 -20.72 6.67
C LYS A 189 -6.17 -21.26 5.28
N VAL A 190 -5.19 -21.31 4.42
CA VAL A 190 -5.35 -21.60 2.98
C VAL A 190 -4.80 -22.97 2.59
N LEU A 191 -3.97 -23.54 3.48
CA LEU A 191 -3.48 -24.91 3.40
C LEU A 191 -4.47 -25.88 4.05
#